data_4bce48883b983e0c19afa9088beac7ce
#
_entry.id   4bce48883b983e0c19afa9088beac7ce
#
_cell.length_a   1.000
_cell.length_b   1.000
_cell.length_c   1.000
_cell.angle_alpha   90.00
_cell.angle_beta   90.00
_cell.angle_gamma   90.00
#
_symmetry.space_group_name_H-M   'P 1'
#
loop_
_entity.id
_entity.type
_entity.pdbx_description
1 polymer ?
#
loop_
_entity_poly.entity_id
_entity_poly.type
_entity_poly.pdbx_seq_one_letter_code
_entity_poly.pdbx_strand_id
1 'polypeptide(L)'
;MRKLKVLVVPSDRTGVCYYRSTNPHIALENNYPDEFRVDIDYEPQLNNDEWLKQYDIIHYHRTLGAYENMELLNKKLESLGIVSIMDIDDYWAPGSHHPAYLIIKNAKLDEKIKNNVRVANYVTTTTDVFADEIKKFNKNVYVLPNAIDPTEAQFVPKLEKSDRIRIGWLGGSSHLKDLEILNGVVNRLQSDGLLNKIQFVLCGFDTRGSHTEIDPNTGQQKVRPITPMESVWYQYEKIFTNNYSIISPEYKDFLMKFTQDEYQNIANEPYRRVWTKHISTYATNYNLFDISLAPLAENTFNKVKSQLKVIEAGFHKKALIAQNFGPYQIDLKNAIKFGGGFDETANSILVDTNKNHKDWYDSIKKLIKNPEIITVLQENLHNTVKDTYSLNKVTESRRELYHSLVTKHKPELVLEKTF
;
A
#
# COMPACT_ATOMS: atom_id res chain seq x y z
N MET A 1 -1.79 -9.81 36.12
CA MET A 1 -1.40 -10.76 35.05
C MET A 1 -0.02 -10.39 34.54
N ARG A 2 0.82 -11.38 34.20
CA ARG A 2 2.10 -11.12 33.50
C ARG A 2 1.78 -10.51 32.12
N LYS A 3 2.51 -9.46 31.72
CA LYS A 3 2.40 -8.89 30.35
C LYS A 3 2.87 -9.92 29.32
N LEU A 4 2.16 -10.03 28.21
CA LEU A 4 2.62 -10.80 27.05
C LEU A 4 3.76 -10.05 26.36
N LYS A 5 4.87 -10.75 26.14
CA LYS A 5 6.03 -10.18 25.47
C LYS A 5 6.04 -10.58 23.99
N VAL A 6 5.99 -9.58 23.12
CA VAL A 6 5.90 -9.73 21.66
C VAL A 6 7.20 -9.29 21.01
N LEU A 7 7.87 -10.20 20.30
CA LEU A 7 8.97 -9.88 19.42
C LEU A 7 8.41 -9.60 18.02
N VAL A 8 8.71 -8.45 17.47
CA VAL A 8 8.34 -8.06 16.11
C VAL A 8 9.58 -8.01 15.25
N VAL A 9 9.57 -8.77 14.15
CA VAL A 9 10.68 -8.83 13.19
C VAL A 9 10.23 -8.30 11.83
N PRO A 10 10.44 -7.01 11.55
CA PRO A 10 10.13 -6.42 10.25
C PRO A 10 11.11 -6.91 9.18
N SER A 11 10.65 -7.08 7.94
CA SER A 11 11.53 -7.44 6.81
C SER A 11 12.35 -6.26 6.28
N ASP A 12 11.88 -5.04 6.51
CA ASP A 12 12.48 -3.82 6.01
C ASP A 12 12.09 -2.60 6.85
N ARG A 13 12.53 -1.42 6.44
CA ARG A 13 12.22 -0.13 7.07
C ARG A 13 11.32 0.74 6.18
N THR A 14 10.59 0.12 5.24
CA THR A 14 9.72 0.81 4.29
C THR A 14 8.26 0.88 4.75
N GLY A 15 7.41 1.39 3.86
CA GLY A 15 5.98 1.53 4.11
C GLY A 15 5.27 0.22 4.44
N VAL A 16 5.72 -0.91 3.90
CA VAL A 16 5.11 -2.21 4.19
C VAL A 16 5.24 -2.53 5.67
N CYS A 17 6.44 -2.48 6.22
CA CYS A 17 6.65 -2.78 7.64
C CYS A 17 6.10 -1.70 8.56
N TYR A 18 6.00 -0.44 8.11
CA TYR A 18 5.28 0.60 8.83
C TYR A 18 3.83 0.17 9.10
N TYR A 19 3.08 -0.23 8.07
CA TYR A 19 1.67 -0.62 8.20
C TYR A 19 1.45 -2.00 8.82
N ARG A 20 2.39 -2.92 8.65
CA ARG A 20 2.18 -4.33 9.03
C ARG A 20 2.87 -4.72 10.33
N SER A 21 4.04 -4.17 10.60
CA SER A 21 4.91 -4.60 11.70
C SER A 21 5.06 -3.54 12.77
N THR A 22 5.67 -2.40 12.46
CA THR A 22 6.12 -1.45 13.49
C THR A 22 4.97 -0.67 14.10
N ASN A 23 4.23 0.10 13.31
CA ASN A 23 3.19 0.99 13.84
C ASN A 23 2.05 0.26 14.58
N PRO A 24 1.50 -0.87 14.05
CA PRO A 24 0.45 -1.60 14.76
C PRO A 24 0.88 -2.20 16.10
N HIS A 25 2.16 -2.56 16.26
CA HIS A 25 2.65 -3.14 17.51
C HIS A 25 3.06 -2.08 18.54
N ILE A 26 3.59 -0.93 18.07
CA ILE A 26 3.77 0.24 18.94
C ILE A 26 2.41 0.69 19.48
N ALA A 27 1.37 0.74 18.65
CA ALA A 27 0.02 1.04 19.08
C ALA A 27 -0.53 0.00 20.06
N LEU A 28 -0.21 -1.28 19.87
CA LEU A 28 -0.62 -2.35 20.79
C LEU A 28 -0.06 -2.13 22.20
N GLU A 29 1.24 -1.82 22.32
CA GLU A 29 1.86 -1.53 23.61
C GLU A 29 1.32 -0.24 24.23
N ASN A 30 1.18 0.82 23.43
CA ASN A 30 0.69 2.11 23.91
C ASN A 30 -0.76 2.08 24.40
N ASN A 31 -1.63 1.35 23.69
CA ASN A 31 -3.04 1.27 24.04
C ASN A 31 -3.30 0.26 25.18
N TYR A 32 -2.46 -0.76 25.33
CA TYR A 32 -2.61 -1.82 26.32
C TYR A 32 -1.30 -2.07 27.10
N PRO A 33 -0.75 -1.03 27.76
CA PRO A 33 0.58 -1.10 28.39
C PRO A 33 0.66 -2.10 29.56
N ASP A 34 -0.48 -2.44 30.16
CA ASP A 34 -0.56 -3.43 31.23
C ASP A 34 -0.66 -4.88 30.73
N GLU A 35 -0.97 -5.07 29.43
CA GLU A 35 -1.16 -6.39 28.82
C GLU A 35 0.00 -6.80 27.92
N PHE A 36 0.66 -5.86 27.26
CA PHE A 36 1.69 -6.14 26.26
C PHE A 36 2.98 -5.37 26.53
N ARG A 37 4.09 -6.01 26.14
CA ARG A 37 5.39 -5.41 25.92
C ARG A 37 5.88 -5.80 24.53
N VAL A 38 6.36 -4.83 23.75
CA VAL A 38 6.79 -5.03 22.35
C VAL A 38 8.27 -4.72 22.22
N ASP A 39 9.03 -5.67 21.70
CA ASP A 39 10.39 -5.46 21.26
C ASP A 39 10.43 -5.58 19.73
N ILE A 40 10.99 -4.57 19.03
CA ILE A 40 11.15 -4.57 17.58
C ILE A 40 12.63 -4.83 17.27
N ASP A 41 12.91 -5.93 16.60
CA ASP A 41 14.29 -6.34 16.29
C ASP A 41 14.40 -6.81 14.83
N TYR A 42 15.33 -6.22 14.09
CA TYR A 42 15.60 -6.58 12.69
C TYR A 42 16.57 -7.74 12.54
N GLU A 43 17.33 -8.05 13.58
CA GLU A 43 18.37 -9.09 13.60
C GLU A 43 18.26 -9.97 14.85
N PRO A 44 17.12 -10.65 15.07
CA PRO A 44 16.84 -11.38 16.30
C PRO A 44 17.78 -12.59 16.48
N GLN A 45 18.06 -12.93 17.75
CA GLN A 45 18.94 -14.04 18.13
C GLN A 45 18.20 -15.39 18.05
N LEU A 46 17.78 -15.81 16.86
CA LEU A 46 16.94 -17.01 16.66
C LEU A 46 17.59 -18.34 17.05
N ASN A 47 18.92 -18.35 17.24
CA ASN A 47 19.67 -19.53 17.66
C ASN A 47 19.88 -19.61 19.19
N ASN A 48 19.46 -18.59 19.94
CA ASN A 48 19.62 -18.49 21.38
C ASN A 48 18.28 -18.80 22.08
N ASP A 49 18.13 -20.04 22.57
CA ASP A 49 16.89 -20.51 23.21
C ASP A 49 16.56 -19.73 24.49
N GLU A 50 17.57 -19.39 25.29
CA GLU A 50 17.36 -18.64 26.53
C GLU A 50 16.89 -17.20 26.23
N TRP A 51 17.38 -16.62 25.14
CA TRP A 51 16.90 -15.32 24.68
C TRP A 51 15.47 -15.41 24.12
N LEU A 52 15.15 -16.47 23.38
CA LEU A 52 13.81 -16.68 22.81
C LEU A 52 12.75 -16.92 23.89
N LYS A 53 13.05 -17.67 24.95
CA LYS A 53 12.10 -18.02 26.05
C LYS A 53 11.50 -16.81 26.76
N GLN A 54 12.10 -15.62 26.61
CA GLN A 54 11.51 -14.41 27.18
C GLN A 54 10.25 -13.93 26.45
N TYR A 55 9.98 -14.41 25.21
CA TYR A 55 8.86 -13.98 24.39
C TYR A 55 7.70 -14.99 24.43
N ASP A 56 6.48 -14.47 24.34
CA ASP A 56 5.26 -15.26 24.20
C ASP A 56 4.83 -15.38 22.76
N ILE A 57 5.10 -14.32 21.96
CA ILE A 57 4.73 -14.21 20.56
C ILE A 57 5.92 -13.71 19.76
N ILE A 58 6.14 -14.30 18.59
CA ILE A 58 7.02 -13.76 17.56
C ILE A 58 6.18 -13.46 16.33
N HIS A 59 6.11 -12.18 15.94
CA HIS A 59 5.49 -11.73 14.71
C HIS A 59 6.56 -11.33 13.70
N TYR A 60 6.52 -11.92 12.52
CA TYR A 60 7.49 -11.62 11.46
C TYR A 60 6.81 -11.41 10.11
N HIS A 61 7.40 -10.56 9.25
CA HIS A 61 6.86 -10.27 7.94
C HIS A 61 7.56 -11.11 6.86
N ARG A 62 6.80 -12.00 6.19
CA ARG A 62 7.17 -12.91 5.08
C ARG A 62 8.31 -13.90 5.38
N THR A 63 9.43 -13.42 5.89
CA THR A 63 10.64 -14.22 6.15
C THR A 63 11.32 -13.74 7.43
N LEU A 64 12.07 -14.63 8.08
CA LEU A 64 12.92 -14.28 9.21
C LEU A 64 14.38 -14.16 8.76
N GLY A 65 14.68 -13.07 8.04
CA GLY A 65 16.03 -12.76 7.58
C GLY A 65 16.67 -13.91 6.78
N ALA A 66 17.87 -14.29 7.17
CA ALA A 66 18.65 -15.37 6.54
C ALA A 66 18.27 -16.78 7.03
N TYR A 67 17.24 -16.95 7.87
CA TYR A 67 16.86 -18.26 8.34
C TYR A 67 16.24 -19.10 7.21
N GLU A 68 16.92 -20.17 6.82
CA GLU A 68 16.55 -20.94 5.63
C GLU A 68 15.46 -21.98 5.88
N ASN A 69 15.45 -22.60 7.08
CA ASN A 69 14.52 -23.67 7.42
C ASN A 69 13.43 -23.19 8.39
N MET A 70 12.41 -22.53 7.85
CA MET A 70 11.29 -22.01 8.66
C MET A 70 10.46 -23.11 9.32
N GLU A 71 10.39 -24.31 8.75
CA GLU A 71 9.68 -25.43 9.38
C GLU A 71 10.35 -25.85 10.70
N LEU A 72 11.68 -25.98 10.65
CA LEU A 72 12.45 -26.31 11.86
C LEU A 72 12.35 -25.22 12.92
N LEU A 73 12.42 -23.96 12.50
CA LEU A 73 12.27 -22.82 13.41
C LEU A 73 10.88 -22.80 14.06
N ASN A 74 9.82 -22.95 13.29
CA ASN A 74 8.46 -22.96 13.84
C ASN A 74 8.25 -24.11 14.84
N LYS A 75 8.76 -25.32 14.56
CA LYS A 75 8.75 -26.44 15.50
C LYS A 75 9.53 -26.14 16.80
N LYS A 76 10.68 -25.47 16.66
CA LYS A 76 11.48 -25.02 17.81
C LYS A 76 10.70 -24.01 18.65
N LEU A 77 10.15 -22.97 18.04
CA LEU A 77 9.36 -21.95 18.74
C LEU A 77 8.16 -22.59 19.47
N GLU A 78 7.47 -23.50 18.80
CA GLU A 78 6.37 -24.25 19.39
C GLU A 78 6.84 -25.07 20.61
N SER A 79 7.98 -25.78 20.54
CA SER A 79 8.54 -26.52 21.67
C SER A 79 8.96 -25.65 22.85
N LEU A 80 9.28 -24.38 22.59
CA LEU A 80 9.55 -23.36 23.61
C LEU A 80 8.26 -22.68 24.13
N GLY A 81 7.09 -23.08 23.62
CA GLY A 81 5.82 -22.51 23.97
C GLY A 81 5.62 -21.06 23.40
N ILE A 82 6.26 -20.73 22.31
CA ILE A 82 6.19 -19.40 21.67
C ILE A 82 5.24 -19.46 20.47
N VAL A 83 4.25 -18.56 20.44
CA VAL A 83 3.34 -18.40 19.31
C VAL A 83 4.07 -17.70 18.18
N SER A 84 4.25 -18.36 17.03
CA SER A 84 4.81 -17.72 15.82
C SER A 84 3.71 -17.30 14.84
N ILE A 85 3.75 -16.03 14.41
CA ILE A 85 2.80 -15.44 13.50
C ILE A 85 3.57 -14.86 12.30
N MET A 86 3.32 -15.41 11.12
CA MET A 86 3.79 -14.85 9.86
C MET A 86 2.79 -13.83 9.35
N ASP A 87 3.24 -12.64 9.01
CA ASP A 87 2.42 -11.64 8.32
C ASP A 87 2.75 -11.59 6.83
N ILE A 88 1.72 -11.45 5.99
CA ILE A 88 1.88 -11.32 4.55
C ILE A 88 0.80 -10.40 3.96
N ASP A 89 1.22 -9.39 3.21
CA ASP A 89 0.37 -8.34 2.67
C ASP A 89 0.20 -8.37 1.16
N ASP A 90 1.17 -8.92 0.42
CA ASP A 90 1.16 -9.05 -1.03
C ASP A 90 1.35 -10.52 -1.47
N TYR A 91 0.81 -10.83 -2.64
CA TYR A 91 0.97 -12.15 -3.26
C TYR A 91 2.44 -12.48 -3.50
N TRP A 92 2.83 -13.72 -3.25
CA TRP A 92 4.23 -14.18 -3.33
C TRP A 92 4.81 -14.22 -4.75
N ALA A 93 3.96 -14.27 -5.79
CA ALA A 93 4.36 -14.40 -7.18
C ALA A 93 3.88 -13.20 -8.01
N PRO A 94 4.68 -12.12 -8.12
CA PRO A 94 4.35 -10.99 -8.98
C PRO A 94 4.39 -11.41 -10.45
N GLY A 95 3.60 -10.73 -11.29
CA GLY A 95 3.62 -10.92 -12.74
C GLY A 95 4.93 -10.46 -13.38
N SER A 96 5.19 -10.90 -14.61
CA SER A 96 6.42 -10.59 -15.37
C SER A 96 6.68 -9.09 -15.59
N HIS A 97 5.67 -8.27 -15.38
CA HIS A 97 5.78 -6.81 -15.52
C HIS A 97 6.25 -6.09 -14.24
N HIS A 98 6.34 -6.83 -13.13
CA HIS A 98 6.76 -6.25 -11.87
C HIS A 98 8.28 -6.02 -11.87
N PRO A 99 8.80 -4.86 -11.40
CA PRO A 99 10.24 -4.58 -11.42
C PRO A 99 11.09 -5.65 -10.71
N ALA A 100 10.57 -6.24 -9.64
CA ALA A 100 11.27 -7.28 -8.89
C ALA A 100 11.07 -8.71 -9.46
N TYR A 101 10.36 -8.90 -10.57
CA TYR A 101 10.01 -10.24 -11.08
C TYR A 101 11.22 -11.15 -11.28
N LEU A 102 12.25 -10.66 -11.99
CA LEU A 102 13.46 -11.45 -12.27
C LEU A 102 14.23 -11.78 -10.98
N ILE A 103 14.32 -10.83 -10.05
CA ILE A 103 14.99 -11.04 -8.77
C ILE A 103 14.26 -12.13 -7.98
N ILE A 104 12.92 -12.03 -7.88
CA ILE A 104 12.09 -13.00 -7.17
C ILE A 104 12.20 -14.39 -7.79
N LYS A 105 12.15 -14.49 -9.12
CA LYS A 105 12.23 -15.76 -9.83
C LYS A 105 13.62 -16.41 -9.75
N ASN A 106 14.68 -15.65 -9.97
CA ASN A 106 16.04 -16.16 -9.91
C ASN A 106 16.44 -16.63 -8.51
N ALA A 107 16.00 -15.91 -7.48
CA ALA A 107 16.24 -16.27 -6.07
C ALA A 107 15.18 -17.23 -5.51
N LYS A 108 14.19 -17.68 -6.31
CA LYS A 108 13.07 -18.55 -5.89
C LYS A 108 12.34 -18.04 -4.65
N LEU A 109 12.23 -16.71 -4.52
CA LEU A 109 11.60 -16.09 -3.35
C LEU A 109 10.10 -16.37 -3.28
N ASP A 110 9.43 -16.48 -4.42
CA ASP A 110 8.02 -16.87 -4.51
C ASP A 110 7.77 -18.26 -3.92
N GLU A 111 8.63 -19.23 -4.23
CA GLU A 111 8.54 -20.59 -3.69
C GLU A 111 8.87 -20.60 -2.18
N LYS A 112 9.91 -19.86 -1.78
CA LYS A 112 10.32 -19.72 -0.37
C LYS A 112 9.19 -19.12 0.48
N ILE A 113 8.60 -18.00 0.05
CA ILE A 113 7.51 -17.33 0.78
C ILE A 113 6.29 -18.27 0.86
N LYS A 114 5.90 -18.90 -0.24
CA LYS A 114 4.80 -19.86 -0.27
C LYS A 114 5.03 -21.04 0.66
N ASN A 115 6.27 -21.55 0.76
CA ASN A 115 6.63 -22.59 1.70
C ASN A 115 6.54 -22.07 3.15
N ASN A 116 7.00 -20.85 3.42
CA ASN A 116 6.89 -20.23 4.74
C ASN A 116 5.42 -20.09 5.17
N VAL A 117 4.51 -19.69 4.26
CA VAL A 117 3.07 -19.68 4.51
C VAL A 117 2.57 -21.08 4.92
N ARG A 118 3.02 -22.11 4.21
CA ARG A 118 2.58 -23.50 4.46
C ARG A 118 2.99 -24.01 5.82
N VAL A 119 4.19 -23.66 6.30
CA VAL A 119 4.77 -24.16 7.55
C VAL A 119 4.59 -23.22 8.75
N ALA A 120 4.05 -22.01 8.54
CA ALA A 120 3.77 -21.07 9.63
C ALA A 120 2.70 -21.63 10.58
N ASN A 121 2.85 -21.43 11.89
CA ASN A 121 1.84 -21.83 12.87
C ASN A 121 0.56 -21.02 12.68
N TYR A 122 0.69 -19.70 12.51
CA TYR A 122 -0.40 -18.78 12.22
C TYR A 122 0.03 -17.78 11.16
N VAL A 123 -0.93 -17.32 10.36
CA VAL A 123 -0.71 -16.30 9.33
C VAL A 123 -1.68 -15.14 9.54
N THR A 124 -1.17 -13.90 9.48
CA THR A 124 -2.01 -12.71 9.37
C THR A 124 -1.88 -12.11 7.99
N THR A 125 -2.99 -11.53 7.48
CA THR A 125 -3.02 -10.89 6.17
C THR A 125 -3.99 -9.71 6.15
N THR A 126 -4.11 -9.04 5.00
CA THR A 126 -4.79 -7.75 4.89
C THR A 126 -6.27 -7.83 4.56
N THR A 127 -6.70 -8.84 3.81
CA THR A 127 -8.08 -8.96 3.28
C THR A 127 -8.58 -10.40 3.29
N ASP A 128 -9.90 -10.57 3.32
CA ASP A 128 -10.51 -11.91 3.21
C ASP A 128 -10.20 -12.57 1.87
N VAL A 129 -10.12 -11.79 0.79
CA VAL A 129 -9.77 -12.32 -0.55
C VAL A 129 -8.37 -12.94 -0.53
N PHE A 130 -7.41 -12.29 0.15
CA PHE A 130 -6.08 -12.86 0.28
C PHE A 130 -6.03 -14.01 1.29
N ALA A 131 -6.79 -13.92 2.37
CA ALA A 131 -6.93 -15.00 3.32
C ALA A 131 -7.44 -16.30 2.65
N ASP A 132 -8.39 -16.20 1.71
CA ASP A 132 -8.90 -17.36 0.97
C ASP A 132 -7.86 -17.98 0.03
N GLU A 133 -6.97 -17.19 -0.56
CA GLU A 133 -5.82 -17.71 -1.30
C GLU A 133 -4.81 -18.43 -0.37
N ILE A 134 -4.54 -17.85 0.80
CA ILE A 134 -3.62 -18.42 1.80
C ILE A 134 -4.18 -19.71 2.41
N LYS A 135 -5.49 -19.80 2.65
CA LYS A 135 -6.17 -20.98 3.21
C LYS A 135 -5.97 -22.26 2.39
N LYS A 136 -5.62 -22.13 1.10
CA LYS A 136 -5.24 -23.26 0.24
C LYS A 136 -3.95 -23.96 0.74
N PHE A 137 -3.14 -23.29 1.53
CA PHE A 137 -1.84 -23.76 2.02
C PHE A 137 -1.76 -23.84 3.54
N ASN A 138 -2.45 -22.93 4.25
CA ASN A 138 -2.48 -22.86 5.70
C ASN A 138 -3.87 -22.46 6.18
N LYS A 139 -4.48 -23.27 7.05
CA LYS A 139 -5.84 -23.02 7.55
C LYS A 139 -5.89 -22.01 8.71
N ASN A 140 -4.76 -21.74 9.36
CA ASN A 140 -4.66 -20.85 10.52
C ASN A 140 -4.41 -19.41 10.06
N VAL A 141 -5.34 -18.83 9.31
CA VAL A 141 -5.23 -17.49 8.71
C VAL A 141 -6.23 -16.54 9.35
N TYR A 142 -5.76 -15.34 9.66
CA TYR A 142 -6.54 -14.27 10.26
C TYR A 142 -6.37 -12.98 9.49
N VAL A 143 -7.44 -12.20 9.35
CA VAL A 143 -7.41 -10.91 8.67
C VAL A 143 -7.21 -9.80 9.70
N LEU A 144 -6.13 -9.04 9.52
CA LEU A 144 -5.86 -7.78 10.20
C LEU A 144 -5.57 -6.74 9.12
N PRO A 145 -6.53 -5.90 8.74
CA PRO A 145 -6.37 -4.95 7.64
C PRO A 145 -5.29 -3.91 7.94
N ASN A 146 -4.82 -3.21 6.91
CA ASN A 146 -4.04 -2.00 7.10
C ASN A 146 -4.88 -0.96 7.83
N ALA A 147 -4.25 -0.16 8.68
CA ALA A 147 -4.94 0.83 9.50
C ALA A 147 -4.16 2.14 9.55
N ILE A 148 -4.90 3.22 9.81
CA ILE A 148 -4.37 4.57 9.90
C ILE A 148 -4.60 5.13 11.29
N ASP A 149 -3.58 5.78 11.84
CA ASP A 149 -3.74 6.62 13.01
C ASP A 149 -4.18 8.03 12.57
N PRO A 150 -5.45 8.41 12.80
CA PRO A 150 -5.94 9.71 12.40
C PRO A 150 -5.33 10.88 13.18
N THR A 151 -4.56 10.61 14.23
CA THR A 151 -3.86 11.62 15.03
C THR A 151 -2.47 11.95 14.50
N GLU A 152 -1.91 11.08 13.64
CA GLU A 152 -0.65 11.39 12.97
C GLU A 152 -0.81 12.58 12.02
N ALA A 153 0.10 13.54 12.09
CA ALA A 153 0.03 14.79 11.31
C ALA A 153 -0.09 14.56 9.79
N GLN A 154 0.49 13.47 9.28
CA GLN A 154 0.40 13.15 7.85
C GLN A 154 -1.00 12.70 7.40
N PHE A 155 -1.84 12.19 8.30
CA PHE A 155 -3.19 11.72 8.01
C PHE A 155 -4.29 12.72 8.41
N VAL A 156 -3.91 13.87 8.96
CA VAL A 156 -4.84 14.95 9.24
C VAL A 156 -5.19 15.67 7.93
N PRO A 157 -6.45 15.65 7.48
CA PRO A 157 -6.84 16.31 6.23
C PRO A 157 -6.56 17.81 6.28
N LYS A 158 -5.90 18.31 5.26
CA LYS A 158 -5.74 19.76 5.04
C LYS A 158 -6.31 20.11 3.68
N LEU A 159 -7.15 21.12 3.64
CA LEU A 159 -7.69 21.60 2.37
C LEU A 159 -6.76 22.68 1.83
N GLU A 160 -5.99 22.37 0.80
CA GLU A 160 -5.30 23.37 0.01
C GLU A 160 -6.25 23.91 -1.06
N LYS A 161 -6.50 25.22 -1.05
CA LYS A 161 -7.36 25.85 -2.04
C LYS A 161 -6.70 25.83 -3.43
N SER A 162 -7.49 25.57 -4.44
CA SER A 162 -7.07 25.60 -5.84
C SER A 162 -8.23 26.08 -6.71
N ASP A 163 -7.92 26.83 -7.75
CA ASP A 163 -8.89 27.23 -8.78
C ASP A 163 -9.17 26.11 -9.79
N ARG A 164 -8.45 24.98 -9.66
CA ARG A 164 -8.57 23.79 -10.49
C ARG A 164 -9.01 22.58 -9.65
N ILE A 165 -9.78 21.69 -10.24
CA ILE A 165 -10.03 20.36 -9.65
C ILE A 165 -8.74 19.55 -9.80
N ARG A 166 -8.16 19.13 -8.68
CA ARG A 166 -6.91 18.39 -8.67
C ARG A 166 -7.17 16.89 -8.63
N ILE A 167 -6.62 16.21 -9.61
CA ILE A 167 -6.80 14.77 -9.81
C ILE A 167 -5.45 14.12 -9.58
N GLY A 168 -5.31 13.39 -8.47
CA GLY A 168 -4.02 12.88 -8.04
C GLY A 168 -3.90 11.38 -8.10
N TRP A 169 -2.66 10.94 -8.27
CA TRP A 169 -2.23 9.57 -8.04
C TRP A 169 -0.96 9.58 -7.18
N LEU A 170 -0.96 8.72 -6.15
CA LEU A 170 0.17 8.50 -5.25
C LEU A 170 0.54 7.03 -5.26
N GLY A 171 1.80 6.70 -5.51
CA GLY A 171 2.24 5.31 -5.49
C GLY A 171 3.73 5.13 -5.75
N GLY A 172 4.15 3.88 -5.84
CA GLY A 172 5.52 3.46 -6.11
C GLY A 172 5.81 3.12 -7.57
N SER A 173 7.02 2.64 -7.84
CA SER A 173 7.52 2.34 -9.20
C SER A 173 6.96 1.06 -9.82
N SER A 174 6.14 0.29 -9.12
CA SER A 174 5.63 -1.02 -9.60
C SER A 174 4.28 -0.95 -10.31
N HIS A 175 3.73 0.25 -10.56
CA HIS A 175 2.36 0.45 -11.02
C HIS A 175 2.21 0.83 -12.50
N LEU A 176 3.24 0.60 -13.35
CA LEU A 176 3.16 1.02 -14.75
C LEU A 176 1.95 0.40 -15.47
N LYS A 177 1.72 -0.89 -15.28
CA LYS A 177 0.60 -1.59 -15.93
C LYS A 177 -0.77 -1.13 -15.41
N ASP A 178 -0.84 -0.71 -14.17
CA ASP A 178 -2.05 -0.13 -13.60
C ASP A 178 -2.33 1.25 -14.22
N LEU A 179 -1.30 2.08 -14.35
CA LEU A 179 -1.42 3.43 -14.91
C LEU A 179 -1.61 3.46 -16.43
N GLU A 180 -1.09 2.48 -17.18
CA GLU A 180 -1.30 2.37 -18.62
C GLU A 180 -2.78 2.35 -19.03
N ILE A 181 -3.68 1.91 -18.12
CA ILE A 181 -5.13 1.95 -18.34
C ILE A 181 -5.63 3.39 -18.57
N LEU A 182 -4.93 4.38 -18.04
CA LEU A 182 -5.26 5.80 -18.17
C LEU A 182 -4.73 6.45 -19.48
N ASN A 183 -3.95 5.70 -20.27
CA ASN A 183 -3.39 6.26 -21.52
C ASN A 183 -4.48 6.78 -22.43
N GLY A 184 -4.41 8.09 -22.75
CA GLY A 184 -5.35 8.78 -23.62
C GLY A 184 -6.42 9.63 -22.88
N VAL A 185 -6.54 9.50 -21.56
CA VAL A 185 -7.45 10.35 -20.76
C VAL A 185 -7.12 11.83 -20.96
N VAL A 186 -5.86 12.20 -20.80
CA VAL A 186 -5.41 13.58 -20.91
C VAL A 186 -5.68 14.15 -22.32
N ASN A 187 -5.39 13.37 -23.36
CA ASN A 187 -5.63 13.79 -24.75
C ASN A 187 -7.12 14.07 -25.03
N ARG A 188 -8.03 13.24 -24.48
CA ARG A 188 -9.46 13.47 -24.61
C ARG A 188 -9.92 14.70 -23.84
N LEU A 189 -9.45 14.89 -22.62
CA LEU A 189 -9.77 16.09 -21.82
C LEU A 189 -9.26 17.36 -22.50
N GLN A 190 -8.10 17.30 -23.15
CA GLN A 190 -7.56 18.40 -23.95
C GLN A 190 -8.46 18.70 -25.17
N SER A 191 -8.85 17.66 -25.92
CA SER A 191 -9.72 17.82 -27.09
C SER A 191 -11.08 18.42 -26.72
N ASP A 192 -11.56 18.17 -25.50
CA ASP A 192 -12.79 18.72 -24.96
C ASP A 192 -12.62 20.11 -24.31
N GLY A 193 -11.42 20.69 -24.32
CA GLY A 193 -11.12 21.99 -23.69
C GLY A 193 -11.23 21.99 -22.16
N LEU A 194 -11.04 20.82 -21.50
CA LEU A 194 -11.23 20.67 -20.05
C LEU A 194 -9.93 20.78 -19.24
N LEU A 195 -8.76 20.79 -19.87
CA LEU A 195 -7.47 20.85 -19.15
C LEU A 195 -7.28 22.15 -18.34
N ASN A 196 -7.91 23.24 -18.74
CA ASN A 196 -7.86 24.49 -17.98
C ASN A 196 -8.65 24.47 -16.67
N LYS A 197 -9.51 23.47 -16.47
CA LYS A 197 -10.33 23.28 -15.25
C LYS A 197 -9.72 22.35 -14.24
N ILE A 198 -8.67 21.62 -14.63
CA ILE A 198 -8.08 20.55 -13.82
C ILE A 198 -6.56 20.68 -13.70
N GLN A 199 -6.02 20.01 -12.70
CA GLN A 199 -4.60 19.73 -12.61
C GLN A 199 -4.42 18.24 -12.27
N PHE A 200 -3.64 17.53 -13.06
CA PHE A 200 -3.15 16.21 -12.66
C PHE A 200 -1.96 16.33 -11.71
N VAL A 201 -1.95 15.55 -10.64
CA VAL A 201 -0.88 15.55 -9.64
C VAL A 201 -0.31 14.14 -9.51
N LEU A 202 0.93 13.95 -9.94
CA LEU A 202 1.66 12.69 -9.83
C LEU A 202 2.57 12.75 -8.59
N CYS A 203 2.28 11.94 -7.57
CA CYS A 203 3.05 11.91 -6.33
C CYS A 203 3.86 10.62 -6.16
N GLY A 204 5.01 10.77 -5.53
CA GLY A 204 5.96 9.67 -5.32
C GLY A 204 7.04 9.61 -6.41
N PHE A 205 7.14 10.63 -7.26
CA PHE A 205 8.12 10.71 -8.35
C PHE A 205 9.54 10.54 -7.81
N ASP A 206 10.28 9.60 -8.37
CA ASP A 206 11.65 9.33 -7.98
C ASP A 206 12.48 8.82 -9.16
N THR A 207 13.46 9.61 -9.57
CA THR A 207 14.39 9.25 -10.65
C THR A 207 15.75 8.80 -10.12
N ARG A 208 15.89 8.69 -8.79
CA ARG A 208 17.10 8.17 -8.15
C ARG A 208 17.10 6.65 -8.28
N GLY A 209 17.98 6.14 -9.08
CA GLY A 209 18.14 4.71 -9.27
C GLY A 209 19.45 4.45 -9.96
N SER A 210 19.85 3.18 -10.02
CA SER A 210 21.03 2.74 -10.72
C SER A 210 20.72 1.64 -11.70
N HIS A 211 21.46 1.63 -12.80
CA HIS A 211 21.46 0.56 -13.78
C HIS A 211 22.76 -0.19 -13.67
N THR A 212 22.69 -1.52 -13.54
CA THR A 212 23.87 -2.38 -13.53
C THR A 212 24.05 -2.97 -14.93
N GLU A 213 25.12 -2.58 -15.59
CA GLU A 213 25.54 -3.13 -16.87
C GLU A 213 26.60 -4.20 -16.61
N ILE A 214 26.48 -5.34 -17.27
CA ILE A 214 27.51 -6.40 -17.26
C ILE A 214 28.21 -6.36 -18.60
N ASP A 215 29.51 -6.11 -18.57
CA ASP A 215 30.34 -6.19 -19.78
C ASP A 215 30.33 -7.64 -20.29
N PRO A 216 29.81 -7.90 -21.49
CA PRO A 216 29.66 -9.25 -22.01
C PRO A 216 31.01 -9.97 -22.28
N ASN A 217 32.11 -9.22 -22.37
CA ASN A 217 33.42 -9.77 -22.65
C ASN A 217 34.23 -10.07 -21.39
N THR A 218 34.05 -9.22 -20.35
CA THR A 218 34.86 -9.32 -19.13
C THR A 218 34.09 -9.82 -17.94
N GLY A 219 32.75 -9.84 -18.01
CA GLY A 219 31.86 -10.15 -16.88
C GLY A 219 31.84 -9.08 -15.76
N GLN A 220 32.55 -7.96 -15.94
CA GLN A 220 32.60 -6.90 -14.96
C GLN A 220 31.28 -6.16 -14.87
N GLN A 221 30.86 -5.89 -13.64
CA GLN A 221 29.67 -5.10 -13.36
C GLN A 221 30.04 -3.62 -13.28
N LYS A 222 29.34 -2.79 -14.05
CA LYS A 222 29.42 -1.34 -13.99
C LYS A 222 28.07 -0.81 -13.53
N VAL A 223 28.06 -0.11 -12.41
CA VAL A 223 26.86 0.55 -11.89
C VAL A 223 26.90 2.02 -12.28
N ARG A 224 25.84 2.51 -12.90
CA ARG A 224 25.66 3.93 -13.21
C ARG A 224 24.28 4.40 -12.77
N PRO A 225 24.11 5.71 -12.44
CA PRO A 225 22.80 6.29 -12.28
C PRO A 225 21.96 6.09 -13.54
N ILE A 226 20.65 5.84 -13.37
CA ILE A 226 19.71 5.90 -14.49
C ILE A 226 19.54 7.34 -14.96
N THR A 227 19.32 7.54 -16.24
CA THR A 227 18.83 8.83 -16.72
C THR A 227 17.35 8.99 -16.39
N PRO A 228 16.82 10.23 -16.27
CA PRO A 228 15.40 10.44 -16.04
C PRO A 228 14.50 9.70 -17.05
N MET A 229 14.92 9.64 -18.30
CA MET A 229 14.15 9.00 -19.38
C MET A 229 14.11 7.46 -19.29
N GLU A 230 15.09 6.84 -18.62
CA GLU A 230 15.11 5.40 -18.34
C GLU A 230 14.24 5.04 -17.14
N SER A 231 13.86 6.03 -16.33
CA SER A 231 13.00 5.80 -15.16
C SER A 231 11.58 5.45 -15.56
N VAL A 232 10.97 4.51 -14.82
CA VAL A 232 9.54 4.21 -14.93
C VAL A 232 8.67 5.45 -14.68
N TRP A 233 9.16 6.38 -13.87
CA TRP A 233 8.47 7.63 -13.57
C TRP A 233 8.28 8.52 -14.80
N TYR A 234 9.21 8.50 -15.71
CA TYR A 234 9.04 9.18 -17.01
C TYR A 234 7.89 8.57 -17.83
N GLN A 235 7.70 7.24 -17.76
CA GLN A 235 6.54 6.61 -18.39
C GLN A 235 5.24 7.03 -17.72
N TYR A 236 5.23 7.18 -16.39
CA TYR A 236 4.05 7.70 -15.68
C TYR A 236 3.74 9.13 -16.08
N GLU A 237 4.73 10.01 -16.21
CA GLU A 237 4.53 11.38 -16.66
C GLU A 237 3.88 11.44 -18.04
N LYS A 238 4.27 10.56 -18.97
CA LYS A 238 3.65 10.48 -20.31
C LYS A 238 2.15 10.18 -20.27
N ILE A 239 1.69 9.45 -19.23
CA ILE A 239 0.29 9.12 -19.05
C ILE A 239 -0.50 10.34 -18.56
N PHE A 240 0.09 11.13 -17.67
CA PHE A 240 -0.55 12.29 -17.04
C PHE A 240 -0.33 13.63 -17.78
N THR A 241 0.50 13.64 -18.81
CA THR A 241 0.74 14.83 -19.62
C THR A 241 0.22 14.62 -21.05
N ASN A 242 -0.16 15.72 -21.70
CA ASN A 242 -0.13 15.71 -23.17
C ASN A 242 1.34 15.82 -23.60
N ASN A 243 1.69 15.32 -24.77
CA ASN A 243 3.08 15.35 -25.26
C ASN A 243 3.71 16.76 -25.30
N TYR A 244 2.91 17.81 -25.14
CA TYR A 244 3.35 19.20 -25.16
C TYR A 244 4.32 19.53 -24.01
N SER A 245 3.96 19.18 -22.78
CA SER A 245 4.82 19.47 -21.63
C SER A 245 6.14 18.70 -21.68
N ILE A 246 6.14 17.49 -22.22
CA ILE A 246 7.32 16.60 -22.27
C ILE A 246 8.35 17.06 -23.31
N ILE A 247 7.92 17.73 -24.38
CA ILE A 247 8.82 18.17 -25.47
C ILE A 247 9.36 19.59 -25.27
N SER A 248 8.84 20.36 -24.30
CA SER A 248 9.33 21.72 -24.06
C SER A 248 10.78 21.73 -23.60
N PRO A 249 11.62 22.69 -24.02
CA PRO A 249 12.99 22.79 -23.54
C PRO A 249 13.08 22.95 -22.01
N GLU A 250 12.19 23.74 -21.42
CA GLU A 250 12.11 24.01 -19.98
C GLU A 250 11.84 22.73 -19.20
N TYR A 251 10.94 21.90 -19.71
CA TYR A 251 10.63 20.61 -19.08
C TYR A 251 11.81 19.62 -19.18
N LYS A 252 12.50 19.59 -20.31
CA LYS A 252 13.71 18.78 -20.48
C LYS A 252 14.82 19.23 -19.54
N ASP A 253 15.06 20.52 -19.42
CA ASP A 253 16.03 21.09 -18.50
C ASP A 253 15.67 20.74 -17.06
N PHE A 254 14.40 20.80 -16.71
CA PHE A 254 13.92 20.42 -15.40
C PHE A 254 14.15 18.92 -15.11
N LEU A 255 13.85 18.03 -16.06
CA LEU A 255 14.12 16.58 -15.90
C LEU A 255 15.60 16.31 -15.63
N MET A 256 16.50 17.11 -16.21
CA MET A 256 17.95 16.93 -16.03
C MET A 256 18.48 17.47 -14.71
N LYS A 257 17.78 18.40 -14.06
CA LYS A 257 18.25 19.04 -12.82
C LYS A 257 17.95 18.24 -11.57
N PHE A 258 17.03 17.28 -11.58
CA PHE A 258 16.62 16.46 -10.44
C PHE A 258 16.24 17.23 -9.17
N THR A 259 15.88 18.50 -9.27
CA THR A 259 15.57 19.31 -8.11
C THR A 259 14.12 19.20 -7.70
N GLN A 260 13.92 19.06 -6.38
CA GLN A 260 12.59 18.81 -5.79
C GLN A 260 11.66 20.03 -5.83
N ASP A 261 12.23 21.25 -5.78
CA ASP A 261 11.46 22.39 -5.30
C ASP A 261 10.90 23.28 -6.40
N GLU A 262 11.51 23.31 -7.56
CA GLU A 262 11.16 24.29 -8.61
C GLU A 262 9.84 24.02 -9.33
N TYR A 263 9.43 22.75 -9.45
CA TYR A 263 8.21 22.36 -10.16
C TYR A 263 6.99 22.17 -9.23
N GLN A 264 7.18 22.22 -7.92
CA GLN A 264 6.10 22.04 -6.96
C GLN A 264 5.13 23.21 -6.90
N ASN A 265 5.52 24.39 -7.37
CA ASN A 265 4.79 25.64 -7.20
C ASN A 265 3.98 26.09 -8.43
N ILE A 266 3.81 25.26 -9.45
CA ILE A 266 3.04 25.63 -10.64
C ILE A 266 1.55 25.36 -10.39
N ALA A 267 0.91 26.25 -9.63
CA ALA A 267 -0.50 26.12 -9.27
C ALA A 267 -1.45 26.15 -10.48
N ASN A 268 -1.03 26.75 -11.59
CA ASN A 268 -1.89 27.00 -12.76
C ASN A 268 -1.68 26.03 -13.93
N GLU A 269 -0.70 25.15 -13.84
CA GLU A 269 -0.42 24.20 -14.91
C GLU A 269 -1.37 22.99 -14.85
N PRO A 270 -1.70 22.37 -15.99
CA PRO A 270 -2.57 21.19 -16.02
C PRO A 270 -1.91 19.92 -15.47
N TYR A 271 -0.60 19.95 -15.18
CA TYR A 271 0.16 18.85 -14.62
C TYR A 271 1.14 19.34 -13.56
N ARG A 272 1.24 18.57 -12.46
CA ARG A 272 2.20 18.79 -11.38
C ARG A 272 2.77 17.44 -10.95
N ARG A 273 4.08 17.33 -10.72
CA ARG A 273 4.69 16.20 -10.08
C ARG A 273 5.22 16.56 -8.70
N VAL A 274 5.16 15.62 -7.79
CA VAL A 274 5.63 15.76 -6.42
C VAL A 274 6.56 14.60 -6.11
N TRP A 275 7.75 14.92 -5.65
CA TRP A 275 8.77 13.94 -5.32
C TRP A 275 8.34 13.03 -4.19
N THR A 276 8.96 11.85 -4.14
CA THR A 276 8.79 10.89 -3.05
C THR A 276 9.15 11.54 -1.71
N LYS A 277 8.38 11.21 -0.69
CA LYS A 277 8.59 11.66 0.69
C LYS A 277 8.90 10.48 1.58
N HIS A 278 9.44 10.75 2.75
CA HIS A 278 9.65 9.76 3.79
C HIS A 278 8.30 9.15 4.23
N ILE A 279 8.32 7.90 4.70
CA ILE A 279 7.12 7.16 5.12
C ILE A 279 6.30 7.89 6.20
N SER A 280 6.92 8.70 7.04
CA SER A 280 6.23 9.49 8.06
C SER A 280 5.53 10.76 7.54
N THR A 281 5.70 11.10 6.26
CA THR A 281 5.18 12.35 5.69
C THR A 281 4.56 12.19 4.30
N TYR A 282 4.69 11.01 3.67
CA TYR A 282 4.26 10.81 2.29
C TYR A 282 2.75 11.03 2.08
N ALA A 283 1.94 10.69 3.09
CA ALA A 283 0.49 10.81 2.99
C ALA A 283 0.01 12.27 2.94
N THR A 284 0.86 13.24 3.36
CA THR A 284 0.56 14.67 3.15
C THR A 284 0.34 15.02 1.68
N ASN A 285 0.79 14.20 0.74
CA ASN A 285 0.56 14.38 -0.69
C ASN A 285 -0.93 14.33 -1.06
N TYR A 286 -1.76 13.61 -0.29
CA TYR A 286 -3.21 13.63 -0.50
C TYR A 286 -3.84 15.02 -0.31
N ASN A 287 -3.22 15.93 0.44
CA ASN A 287 -3.69 17.31 0.57
C ASN A 287 -3.66 18.10 -0.77
N LEU A 288 -2.94 17.59 -1.76
CA LEU A 288 -2.84 18.16 -3.11
C LEU A 288 -3.92 17.62 -4.07
N PHE A 289 -4.85 16.78 -3.61
CA PHE A 289 -5.89 16.18 -4.43
C PHE A 289 -7.27 16.63 -3.98
N ASP A 290 -8.19 16.67 -4.92
CA ASP A 290 -9.63 16.68 -4.68
C ASP A 290 -10.21 15.31 -5.02
N ILE A 291 -9.64 14.68 -6.05
CA ILE A 291 -9.98 13.33 -6.53
C ILE A 291 -8.72 12.47 -6.54
N SER A 292 -8.77 11.30 -5.95
CA SER A 292 -7.72 10.28 -6.04
C SER A 292 -8.06 9.26 -7.12
N LEU A 293 -7.05 8.81 -7.88
CA LEU A 293 -7.18 7.74 -8.87
C LEU A 293 -6.58 6.45 -8.33
N ALA A 294 -7.30 5.35 -8.49
CA ALA A 294 -6.83 4.02 -8.14
C ALA A 294 -7.05 3.03 -9.31
N PRO A 295 -6.33 3.19 -10.42
CA PRO A 295 -6.35 2.19 -11.50
C PRO A 295 -5.66 0.92 -11.01
N LEU A 296 -6.17 -0.23 -11.45
CA LEU A 296 -5.65 -1.54 -11.05
C LEU A 296 -5.84 -2.55 -12.20
N ALA A 297 -4.75 -3.00 -12.79
CA ALA A 297 -4.80 -4.01 -13.85
C ALA A 297 -5.26 -5.37 -13.29
N GLU A 298 -6.14 -6.05 -14.02
CA GLU A 298 -6.69 -7.33 -13.59
C GLU A 298 -5.66 -8.45 -13.74
N ASN A 299 -5.18 -8.96 -12.61
CA ASN A 299 -4.30 -10.12 -12.52
C ASN A 299 -4.36 -10.69 -11.09
N THR A 300 -3.79 -11.88 -10.90
CA THR A 300 -3.82 -12.56 -9.60
C THR A 300 -3.10 -11.78 -8.50
N PHE A 301 -1.98 -11.14 -8.82
CA PHE A 301 -1.22 -10.33 -7.86
C PHE A 301 -2.05 -9.15 -7.34
N ASN A 302 -2.69 -8.42 -8.25
CA ASN A 302 -3.51 -7.25 -7.90
C ASN A 302 -4.85 -7.64 -7.24
N LYS A 303 -5.39 -8.82 -7.55
CA LYS A 303 -6.67 -9.29 -6.98
C LYS A 303 -6.63 -9.38 -5.45
N VAL A 304 -5.48 -9.73 -4.90
CA VAL A 304 -5.33 -10.00 -3.46
C VAL A 304 -4.60 -8.88 -2.71
N LYS A 305 -4.30 -7.77 -3.37
CA LYS A 305 -3.72 -6.59 -2.70
C LYS A 305 -4.62 -6.07 -1.58
N SER A 306 -4.06 -5.25 -0.71
CA SER A 306 -4.84 -4.50 0.26
C SER A 306 -5.55 -3.30 -0.39
N GLN A 307 -6.63 -2.84 0.23
CA GLN A 307 -7.36 -1.64 -0.16
C GLN A 307 -6.76 -0.35 0.44
N LEU A 308 -5.45 -0.30 0.65
CA LEU A 308 -4.77 0.83 1.31
C LEU A 308 -5.07 2.17 0.62
N LYS A 309 -5.14 2.22 -0.73
CA LYS A 309 -5.50 3.45 -1.46
C LYS A 309 -6.93 3.94 -1.14
N VAL A 310 -7.85 3.03 -0.87
CA VAL A 310 -9.22 3.36 -0.44
C VAL A 310 -9.20 3.97 0.96
N ILE A 311 -8.47 3.32 1.86
CA ILE A 311 -8.33 3.74 3.25
C ILE A 311 -7.69 5.13 3.33
N GLU A 312 -6.54 5.32 2.68
CA GLU A 312 -5.83 6.59 2.66
C GLU A 312 -6.67 7.73 2.05
N ALA A 313 -7.29 7.50 0.89
CA ALA A 313 -8.16 8.48 0.25
C ALA A 313 -9.33 8.89 1.16
N GLY A 314 -9.95 7.92 1.83
CA GLY A 314 -11.05 8.16 2.75
C GLY A 314 -10.65 8.93 4.01
N PHE A 315 -9.52 8.58 4.65
CA PHE A 315 -9.02 9.34 5.80
C PHE A 315 -8.68 10.79 5.43
N HIS A 316 -8.14 11.01 4.23
CA HIS A 316 -7.84 12.34 3.71
C HIS A 316 -9.05 13.07 3.10
N LYS A 317 -10.25 12.49 3.18
CA LYS A 317 -11.47 13.06 2.57
C LYS A 317 -11.28 13.39 1.08
N LYS A 318 -10.86 12.40 0.29
CA LYS A 318 -10.72 12.55 -1.16
C LYS A 318 -11.79 11.73 -1.87
N ALA A 319 -12.39 12.29 -2.89
CA ALA A 319 -13.22 11.50 -3.81
C ALA A 319 -12.34 10.46 -4.51
N LEU A 320 -12.87 9.28 -4.76
CA LEU A 320 -12.10 8.18 -5.33
C LEU A 320 -12.74 7.68 -6.63
N ILE A 321 -11.93 7.64 -7.70
CA ILE A 321 -12.24 6.87 -8.91
C ILE A 321 -11.33 5.64 -8.89
N ALA A 322 -11.90 4.45 -8.86
CA ALA A 322 -11.17 3.21 -8.72
C ALA A 322 -11.59 2.16 -9.75
N GLN A 323 -10.68 1.24 -10.09
CA GLN A 323 -11.02 0.05 -10.84
C GLN A 323 -11.99 -0.82 -10.03
N ASN A 324 -13.07 -1.30 -10.64
CA ASN A 324 -14.00 -2.25 -10.02
C ASN A 324 -13.40 -3.66 -10.01
N PHE A 325 -12.32 -3.84 -9.25
CA PHE A 325 -11.58 -5.10 -9.21
C PHE A 325 -10.87 -5.32 -7.88
N GLY A 326 -10.83 -6.57 -7.45
CA GLY A 326 -10.04 -7.05 -6.31
C GLY A 326 -10.37 -6.32 -5.00
N PRO A 327 -9.37 -5.73 -4.33
CA PRO A 327 -9.55 -5.15 -3.00
C PRO A 327 -10.48 -3.93 -2.99
N TYR A 328 -10.67 -3.27 -4.12
CA TYR A 328 -11.51 -2.07 -4.19
C TYR A 328 -13.02 -2.40 -4.18
N GLN A 329 -13.37 -3.67 -4.40
CA GLN A 329 -14.77 -4.14 -4.29
C GLN A 329 -15.22 -4.37 -2.84
N ILE A 330 -14.31 -4.33 -1.86
CA ILE A 330 -14.62 -4.61 -0.45
C ILE A 330 -15.51 -3.49 0.13
N ASP A 331 -15.11 -2.24 -0.05
CA ASP A 331 -15.72 -1.10 0.64
C ASP A 331 -16.40 -0.10 -0.31
N LEU A 332 -16.12 -0.19 -1.62
CA LEU A 332 -16.54 0.83 -2.57
C LEU A 332 -17.91 0.51 -3.19
N LYS A 333 -18.72 1.58 -3.32
CA LYS A 333 -20.01 1.57 -3.99
C LYS A 333 -20.03 2.62 -5.10
N ASN A 334 -20.42 2.19 -6.31
CA ASN A 334 -20.40 3.05 -7.47
C ASN A 334 -21.51 4.10 -7.46
N ALA A 335 -21.14 5.35 -7.56
CA ALA A 335 -22.09 6.46 -7.63
C ALA A 335 -22.74 6.64 -9.01
N ILE A 336 -22.17 6.13 -10.08
CA ILE A 336 -22.73 6.28 -11.42
C ILE A 336 -23.87 5.29 -11.62
N LYS A 337 -25.10 5.80 -11.75
CA LYS A 337 -26.29 5.00 -12.04
C LYS A 337 -26.37 4.66 -13.54
N PHE A 338 -27.03 3.55 -13.84
CA PHE A 338 -27.47 3.25 -15.19
C PHE A 338 -28.37 4.41 -15.71
N GLY A 339 -28.08 4.93 -16.91
CA GLY A 339 -28.76 6.12 -17.43
C GLY A 339 -28.11 7.46 -17.07
N GLY A 340 -27.01 7.49 -16.28
CA GLY A 340 -26.12 8.64 -16.15
C GLY A 340 -26.31 9.55 -14.93
N GLY A 341 -27.29 9.28 -14.06
CA GLY A 341 -27.46 9.99 -12.79
C GLY A 341 -26.47 9.52 -11.72
N PHE A 342 -26.42 10.24 -10.57
CA PHE A 342 -25.60 9.88 -9.42
C PHE A 342 -26.44 9.26 -8.29
N ASP A 343 -25.83 8.31 -7.60
CA ASP A 343 -26.28 7.83 -6.31
C ASP A 343 -25.51 8.58 -5.20
N GLU A 344 -26.19 9.48 -4.50
CA GLU A 344 -25.59 10.31 -3.44
C GLU A 344 -25.29 9.50 -2.17
N THR A 345 -25.73 8.25 -2.05
CA THR A 345 -25.39 7.35 -0.94
C THR A 345 -24.13 6.55 -1.20
N ALA A 346 -23.63 6.55 -2.44
CA ALA A 346 -22.38 5.87 -2.82
C ALA A 346 -21.15 6.67 -2.39
N ASN A 347 -20.00 6.01 -2.33
CA ASN A 347 -18.75 6.56 -1.78
C ASN A 347 -17.61 6.67 -2.79
N SER A 348 -17.85 6.28 -4.04
CA SER A 348 -16.80 6.26 -5.07
C SER A 348 -17.39 6.23 -6.48
N ILE A 349 -16.54 6.38 -7.48
CA ILE A 349 -16.85 5.97 -8.85
C ILE A 349 -16.03 4.72 -9.15
N LEU A 350 -16.70 3.65 -9.58
CA LEU A 350 -16.07 2.41 -9.99
C LEU A 350 -16.05 2.31 -11.51
N VAL A 351 -14.89 1.95 -12.06
CA VAL A 351 -14.67 1.74 -13.49
C VAL A 351 -14.55 0.23 -13.76
N ASP A 352 -15.43 -0.31 -14.58
CA ASP A 352 -15.53 -1.75 -14.82
C ASP A 352 -14.53 -2.27 -15.86
N THR A 353 -14.12 -1.43 -16.81
CA THR A 353 -13.21 -1.86 -17.87
C THR A 353 -11.76 -1.50 -17.58
N ASN A 354 -10.84 -2.44 -17.80
CA ASN A 354 -9.41 -2.23 -17.77
C ASN A 354 -8.76 -2.23 -19.17
N LYS A 355 -9.58 -2.29 -20.24
CA LYS A 355 -9.08 -2.43 -21.61
C LYS A 355 -8.73 -1.10 -22.27
N ASN A 356 -9.36 -0.02 -21.85
CA ASN A 356 -9.13 1.31 -22.41
C ASN A 356 -9.50 2.42 -21.42
N HIS A 357 -9.04 3.63 -21.73
CA HIS A 357 -9.21 4.80 -20.88
C HIS A 357 -10.60 5.48 -20.95
N LYS A 358 -11.52 5.00 -21.78
CA LYS A 358 -12.78 5.71 -22.05
C LYS A 358 -13.62 5.94 -20.81
N ASP A 359 -13.84 4.89 -20.02
CA ASP A 359 -14.69 4.97 -18.83
C ASP A 359 -14.04 5.80 -17.73
N TRP A 360 -12.70 5.80 -17.66
CA TRP A 360 -11.93 6.71 -16.80
C TRP A 360 -12.12 8.15 -17.19
N TYR A 361 -11.97 8.46 -18.48
CA TYR A 361 -12.24 9.79 -19.03
C TYR A 361 -13.68 10.23 -18.77
N ASP A 362 -14.68 9.37 -19.04
CA ASP A 362 -16.09 9.68 -18.82
C ASP A 362 -16.39 9.96 -17.34
N SER A 363 -15.78 9.20 -16.43
CA SER A 363 -15.90 9.39 -14.99
C SER A 363 -15.32 10.72 -14.52
N ILE A 364 -14.11 11.05 -14.97
CA ILE A 364 -13.46 12.34 -14.67
C ILE A 364 -14.28 13.49 -15.25
N LYS A 365 -14.72 13.40 -16.50
CA LYS A 365 -15.53 14.42 -17.15
C LYS A 365 -16.85 14.67 -16.42
N LYS A 366 -17.48 13.61 -15.89
CA LYS A 366 -18.71 13.75 -15.09
C LYS A 366 -18.46 14.56 -13.82
N LEU A 367 -17.38 14.30 -13.08
CA LEU A 367 -17.03 15.08 -11.88
C LEU A 367 -16.65 16.53 -12.19
N ILE A 368 -15.96 16.77 -13.30
CA ILE A 368 -15.67 18.17 -13.75
C ILE A 368 -16.96 18.96 -14.03
N LYS A 369 -17.98 18.28 -14.54
CA LYS A 369 -19.28 18.91 -14.87
C LYS A 369 -20.22 19.04 -13.67
N ASN A 370 -20.02 18.23 -12.61
CA ASN A 370 -20.84 18.16 -11.41
C ASN A 370 -19.92 18.15 -10.17
N PRO A 371 -19.19 19.25 -9.91
CA PRO A 371 -18.17 19.29 -8.85
C PRO A 371 -18.77 19.14 -7.44
N GLU A 372 -20.05 19.40 -7.24
CA GLU A 372 -20.78 19.19 -5.99
C GLU A 372 -20.76 17.71 -5.55
N ILE A 373 -20.74 16.77 -6.50
CA ILE A 373 -20.66 15.33 -6.22
C ILE A 373 -19.32 14.95 -5.59
N ILE A 374 -18.23 15.68 -5.88
CA ILE A 374 -16.92 15.44 -5.29
C ILE A 374 -17.02 15.49 -3.76
N THR A 375 -17.67 16.52 -3.21
CA THR A 375 -17.84 16.67 -1.75
C THR A 375 -18.67 15.53 -1.15
N VAL A 376 -19.73 15.11 -1.83
CA VAL A 376 -20.57 13.98 -1.39
C VAL A 376 -19.75 12.70 -1.30
N LEU A 377 -18.97 12.39 -2.35
CA LEU A 377 -18.11 11.20 -2.36
C LEU A 377 -17.01 11.25 -1.30
N GLN A 378 -16.42 12.43 -1.05
CA GLN A 378 -15.40 12.63 -0.02
C GLN A 378 -15.94 12.28 1.37
N GLU A 379 -17.11 12.80 1.74
CA GLU A 379 -17.72 12.54 3.05
C GLU A 379 -18.18 11.08 3.18
N ASN A 380 -18.79 10.52 2.14
CA ASN A 380 -19.26 9.13 2.17
C ASN A 380 -18.09 8.14 2.30
N LEU A 381 -16.99 8.37 1.56
CA LEU A 381 -15.82 7.51 1.67
C LEU A 381 -15.15 7.63 3.04
N HIS A 382 -15.02 8.85 3.56
CA HIS A 382 -14.51 9.07 4.91
C HIS A 382 -15.34 8.32 5.95
N ASN A 383 -16.67 8.44 5.88
CA ASN A 383 -17.56 7.73 6.80
C ASN A 383 -17.48 6.21 6.67
N THR A 384 -17.14 5.69 5.49
CA THR A 384 -16.94 4.25 5.29
C THR A 384 -15.70 3.73 6.00
N VAL A 385 -14.59 4.50 6.00
CA VAL A 385 -13.29 3.98 6.44
C VAL A 385 -12.87 4.38 7.86
N LYS A 386 -13.32 5.55 8.34
CA LYS A 386 -12.78 6.19 9.56
C LYS A 386 -12.84 5.33 10.83
N ASP A 387 -13.90 4.56 10.99
CA ASP A 387 -14.09 3.73 12.17
C ASP A 387 -13.52 2.33 11.96
N THR A 388 -13.73 1.75 10.79
CA THR A 388 -13.33 0.37 10.45
C THR A 388 -11.81 0.21 10.39
N TYR A 389 -11.13 1.20 9.81
CA TYR A 389 -9.69 1.14 9.54
C TYR A 389 -8.87 2.11 10.40
N SER A 390 -9.43 2.59 11.52
CA SER A 390 -8.63 3.31 12.51
C SER A 390 -7.63 2.37 13.18
N LEU A 391 -6.43 2.87 13.44
CA LEU A 391 -5.37 2.09 14.09
C LEU A 391 -5.84 1.52 15.43
N ASN A 392 -6.61 2.30 16.21
CA ASN A 392 -7.16 1.84 17.49
C ASN A 392 -8.08 0.63 17.31
N LYS A 393 -8.99 0.66 16.33
CA LYS A 393 -9.92 -0.46 16.09
C LYS A 393 -9.21 -1.74 15.65
N VAL A 394 -8.25 -1.63 14.73
CA VAL A 394 -7.46 -2.79 14.27
C VAL A 394 -6.53 -3.29 15.37
N THR A 395 -6.02 -2.39 16.23
CA THR A 395 -5.20 -2.76 17.39
C THR A 395 -6.02 -3.54 18.42
N GLU A 396 -7.29 -3.19 18.65
CA GLU A 396 -8.21 -3.98 19.49
C GLU A 396 -8.36 -5.41 18.93
N SER A 397 -8.62 -5.55 17.64
CA SER A 397 -8.72 -6.87 16.98
C SER A 397 -7.41 -7.68 17.09
N ARG A 398 -6.25 -7.02 16.98
CA ARG A 398 -4.94 -7.64 17.19
C ARG A 398 -4.76 -8.12 18.62
N ARG A 399 -5.14 -7.30 19.60
CA ARG A 399 -5.12 -7.66 21.01
C ARG A 399 -5.93 -8.94 21.28
N GLU A 400 -7.17 -8.99 20.81
CA GLU A 400 -8.05 -10.14 20.96
C GLU A 400 -7.46 -11.40 20.31
N LEU A 401 -6.95 -11.26 19.09
CA LEU A 401 -6.29 -12.34 18.37
C LEU A 401 -5.10 -12.87 19.17
N TYR A 402 -4.20 -12.01 19.65
CA TYR A 402 -2.99 -12.45 20.36
C TYR A 402 -3.32 -13.16 21.67
N HIS A 403 -4.25 -12.66 22.46
CA HIS A 403 -4.74 -13.37 23.64
C HIS A 403 -5.34 -14.72 23.30
N SER A 404 -6.16 -14.81 22.25
CA SER A 404 -6.75 -16.05 21.78
C SER A 404 -5.70 -17.09 21.39
N LEU A 405 -4.67 -16.66 20.62
CA LEU A 405 -3.61 -17.55 20.17
C LEU A 405 -2.73 -18.05 21.32
N VAL A 406 -2.36 -17.18 22.26
CA VAL A 406 -1.58 -17.57 23.45
C VAL A 406 -2.39 -18.51 24.32
N THR A 407 -3.68 -18.23 24.55
CA THR A 407 -4.57 -19.12 25.34
C THR A 407 -4.68 -20.52 24.71
N LYS A 408 -4.81 -20.59 23.39
CA LYS A 408 -4.86 -21.85 22.64
C LYS A 408 -3.54 -22.63 22.74
N HIS A 409 -2.41 -21.93 22.78
CA HIS A 409 -1.08 -22.49 22.77
C HIS A 409 -0.57 -22.87 24.18
N LYS A 410 -1.01 -22.14 25.20
CA LYS A 410 -0.63 -22.32 26.62
C LYS A 410 -1.88 -22.26 27.51
N PRO A 411 -2.72 -23.30 27.52
CA PRO A 411 -3.95 -23.28 28.30
C PRO A 411 -3.69 -23.12 29.82
N GLU A 412 -2.53 -23.52 30.33
CA GLU A 412 -2.11 -23.36 31.72
C GLU A 412 -2.02 -21.88 32.16
N LEU A 413 -1.68 -20.94 31.29
CA LEU A 413 -1.66 -19.50 31.61
C LEU A 413 -3.05 -18.91 31.89
N VAL A 414 -4.10 -19.65 31.53
CA VAL A 414 -5.50 -19.24 31.76
C VAL A 414 -5.99 -19.68 33.14
N LEU A 415 -5.49 -20.79 33.65
CA LEU A 415 -5.90 -21.35 34.93
C LEU A 415 -5.46 -20.49 36.12
N GLU A 416 -4.39 -19.68 35.99
CA GLU A 416 -3.99 -18.72 37.03
C GLU A 416 -4.97 -17.52 37.19
N LYS A 417 -6.01 -17.43 36.34
CA LYS A 417 -7.05 -16.37 36.42
C LYS A 417 -8.24 -16.73 37.32
N THR A 418 -8.35 -17.97 37.81
CA THR A 418 -9.55 -18.49 38.47
C THR A 418 -9.38 -18.70 39.95
N PHE A 419 -8.27 -18.24 40.55
CA PHE A 419 -8.04 -18.34 42.00
C PHE A 419 -7.70 -17.01 42.65
#